data_3555d5441bbc0100d0e9f929e5043095
#
_entry.id   3555d5441bbc0100d0e9f929e5043095
#
_cell.length_a   1.000
_cell.length_b   1.000
_cell.length_c   1.000
_cell.angle_alpha   90.00
_cell.angle_beta   90.00
_cell.angle_gamma   90.00
#
_symmetry.space_group_name_H-M   'P 1'
#
loop_
_entity.id
_entity.type
_entity.pdbx_description
1 polymer ?
#
loop_
_entity_poly.entity_id
_entity_poly.type
_entity_poly.pdbx_seq_one_letter_code
_entity_poly.pdbx_strand_id
1 'polypeptide(L)'
;MNNNSSSTRLPIPQYVMTLAHAAALRSEDPYRKVGAAALDADNRVIGTAYNGLYPGFKAHDTFWASREERQKYMLHAEINLCSLFRRGEAKVVACTTMP
;
A
#
# COMPACT_ATOMS: atom_id res chain seq x y z
N MET A 1 -14.78 17.96 -25.50
CA MET A 1 -14.58 17.79 -25.08
C MET A 1 -14.89 17.67 -24.62
N ASN A 2 -14.63 17.57 -24.52
CA ASN A 2 -14.60 17.44 -23.84
C ASN A 2 -14.81 17.62 -23.16
N ASN A 3 -14.95 17.61 -23.03
CA ASN A 3 -15.00 17.79 -22.26
C ASN A 3 -14.98 18.04 -21.50
N ASN A 4 -15.09 17.91 -21.34
CA ASN A 4 -15.00 18.12 -20.73
C ASN A 4 -14.74 18.40 -19.92
N SER A 5 -15.64 18.58 -19.64
CA SER A 5 -15.15 18.93 -18.82
C SER A 5 -14.29 18.74 -18.62
N SER A 6 -14.40 18.88 -19.08
CA SER A 6 -13.44 18.01 -18.76
C SER A 6 -12.53 18.25 -17.65
N SER A 7 -12.58 17.51 -16.83
CA SER A 7 -11.72 17.57 -15.69
C SER A 7 -10.29 17.15 -16.04
N THR A 8 -9.30 17.86 -15.52
CA THR A 8 -7.91 17.46 -15.60
C THR A 8 -7.52 16.55 -14.43
N ARG A 9 -8.45 16.26 -13.54
CA ARG A 9 -8.19 15.37 -12.39
C ARG A 9 -8.05 13.92 -12.83
N LEU A 10 -7.19 13.18 -12.16
CA LEU A 10 -7.15 11.73 -12.33
C LEU A 10 -8.48 11.13 -11.84
N PRO A 11 -9.05 10.18 -12.56
CA PRO A 11 -10.15 9.40 -12.02
C PRO A 11 -9.76 8.73 -10.69
N ILE A 12 -10.71 8.54 -9.79
CA ILE A 12 -10.45 7.99 -8.46
C ILE A 12 -9.73 6.63 -8.51
N PRO A 13 -10.08 5.68 -9.39
CA PRO A 13 -9.33 4.42 -9.45
C PRO A 13 -7.85 4.61 -9.76
N GLN A 14 -7.51 5.51 -10.69
CA GLN A 14 -6.10 5.78 -10.99
C GLN A 14 -5.42 6.53 -9.86
N TYR A 15 -6.11 7.43 -9.20
CA TYR A 15 -5.57 8.17 -8.07
C TYR A 15 -5.19 7.23 -6.93
N VAL A 16 -6.11 6.38 -6.49
CA VAL A 16 -5.85 5.46 -5.38
C VAL A 16 -4.78 4.43 -5.74
N MET A 17 -4.75 3.97 -6.99
CA MET A 17 -3.72 3.04 -7.44
C MET A 17 -2.33 3.70 -7.47
N THR A 18 -2.26 4.96 -7.88
CA THR A 18 -1.00 5.71 -7.86
C THR A 18 -0.47 5.86 -6.44
N LEU A 19 -1.36 6.10 -5.46
CA LEU A 19 -0.97 6.15 -4.06
C LEU A 19 -0.43 4.79 -3.59
N ALA A 20 -1.07 3.70 -3.99
CA ALA A 20 -0.61 2.37 -3.64
C ALA A 20 0.76 2.08 -4.25
N HIS A 21 1.00 2.48 -5.49
CA HIS A 21 2.32 2.36 -6.14
C HIS A 21 3.39 3.14 -5.37
N ALA A 22 3.08 4.37 -4.99
CA ALA A 22 4.02 5.19 -4.23
C ALA A 22 4.36 4.53 -2.89
N ALA A 23 3.35 3.97 -2.22
CA ALA A 23 3.57 3.26 -0.96
C ALA A 23 4.47 2.04 -1.16
N ALA A 24 4.26 1.29 -2.25
CA ALA A 24 5.07 0.10 -2.54
C ALA A 24 6.56 0.43 -2.65
N LEU A 25 6.91 1.61 -3.16
CA LEU A 25 8.30 2.02 -3.30
C LEU A 25 9.04 2.15 -1.96
N ARG A 26 8.31 2.29 -0.87
CA ARG A 26 8.91 2.36 0.46
C ARG A 26 9.19 1.00 1.09
N SER A 27 8.68 -0.07 0.49
CA SER A 27 8.95 -1.41 1.02
C SER A 27 10.44 -1.73 0.95
N GLU A 28 10.97 -2.29 2.00
CA GLU A 28 12.36 -2.73 2.05
C GLU A 28 12.57 -4.15 1.51
N ASP A 29 11.49 -4.85 1.15
CA ASP A 29 11.59 -6.19 0.58
C ASP A 29 12.24 -6.10 -0.81
N PRO A 30 13.41 -6.74 -1.00
CA PRO A 30 14.11 -6.67 -2.29
C PRO A 30 13.49 -7.54 -3.38
N TYR A 31 12.58 -8.44 -3.02
CA TYR A 31 12.00 -9.38 -3.96
C TYR A 31 10.61 -8.98 -4.40
N ARG A 32 9.83 -8.40 -3.49
CA ARG A 32 8.45 -8.08 -3.80
C ARG A 32 8.00 -6.87 -2.97
N LYS A 33 7.68 -5.78 -3.66
CA LYS A 33 7.20 -4.56 -3.03
C LYS A 33 5.70 -4.45 -3.26
N VAL A 34 4.94 -4.45 -2.19
CA VAL A 34 3.48 -4.36 -2.23
C VAL A 34 3.06 -3.09 -1.53
N GLY A 35 2.18 -2.35 -2.17
CA GLY A 35 1.61 -1.13 -1.59
C GLY A 35 0.10 -1.19 -1.58
N ALA A 36 -0.49 -0.47 -0.65
CA ALA A 36 -1.94 -0.36 -0.53
C ALA A 36 -2.32 1.05 -0.12
N ALA A 37 -3.52 1.48 -0.53
CA ALA A 37 -4.04 2.79 -0.19
C ALA A 37 -5.55 2.70 -0.02
N ALA A 38 -6.10 3.55 0.83
CA ALA A 38 -7.53 3.58 1.08
C ALA A 38 -8.05 5.01 1.13
N LEU A 39 -9.26 5.19 0.62
CA LEU A 39 -9.98 6.46 0.64
C LEU A 39 -11.30 6.29 1.41
N ASP A 40 -11.78 7.36 2.00
CA ASP A 40 -13.10 7.37 2.64
C ASP A 40 -14.21 7.69 1.63
N ALA A 41 -15.43 7.88 2.12
CA ALA A 41 -16.60 8.18 1.28
C ALA A 41 -16.48 9.52 0.54
N ASP A 42 -15.64 10.42 1.03
CA ASP A 42 -15.40 11.72 0.41
C ASP A 42 -14.15 11.71 -0.46
N ASN A 43 -13.62 10.53 -0.77
CA ASN A 43 -12.41 10.34 -1.58
C ASN A 43 -11.16 10.96 -0.95
N ARG A 44 -11.14 11.07 0.36
CA ARG A 44 -9.95 11.52 1.09
C ARG A 44 -9.11 10.33 1.49
N VAL A 45 -7.80 10.49 1.42
CA VAL A 45 -6.85 9.45 1.81
C VAL A 45 -6.94 9.23 3.32
N ILE A 46 -7.27 8.02 3.73
CA ILE A 46 -7.29 7.64 5.14
C ILE A 46 -6.14 6.73 5.53
N GLY A 47 -5.38 6.25 4.56
CA GLY A 47 -4.17 5.52 4.86
C GLY A 47 -3.47 5.01 3.62
N THR A 48 -2.16 4.87 3.75
CA THR A 48 -1.32 4.14 2.81
C THR A 48 -0.45 3.19 3.61
N ALA A 49 -0.09 2.07 3.01
CA ALA A 49 0.74 1.08 3.69
C ALA A 49 1.52 0.26 2.66
N TYR A 50 2.52 -0.43 3.13
CA TYR A 50 3.34 -1.31 2.31
C TYR A 50 3.75 -2.52 3.16
N ASN A 51 4.18 -3.59 2.50
CA ASN A 51 4.66 -4.75 3.21
C ASN A 51 5.99 -4.44 3.88
N GLY A 52 6.17 -4.91 5.09
CA GLY A 52 7.38 -4.59 5.83
C GLY A 52 7.52 -5.40 7.10
N LEU A 53 8.66 -5.22 7.75
CA LEU A 53 8.97 -5.88 8.99
C LEU A 53 8.15 -5.28 10.14
N TYR A 54 7.98 -6.05 11.20
CA TYR A 54 7.37 -5.53 12.42
C TYR A 54 8.12 -4.29 12.89
N PRO A 55 7.42 -3.28 13.42
CA PRO A 55 8.09 -2.10 13.97
C PRO A 55 9.16 -2.51 14.99
N GLY A 56 10.35 -1.96 14.84
CA GLY A 56 11.47 -2.27 15.70
C GLY A 56 12.26 -3.51 15.37
N PHE A 57 11.74 -4.36 14.47
CA PHE A 57 12.48 -5.54 14.03
C PHE A 57 13.60 -5.10 13.09
N LYS A 58 14.81 -5.60 13.34
CA LYS A 58 15.96 -5.32 12.49
C LYS A 58 16.41 -6.61 11.82
N ALA A 59 16.43 -6.60 10.49
CA ALA A 59 16.87 -7.75 9.72
C ALA A 59 18.38 -7.95 9.90
N HIS A 60 18.80 -9.19 10.12
CA HIS A 60 20.20 -9.56 10.07
C HIS A 60 20.62 -9.78 8.61
N ASP A 61 21.93 -9.89 8.37
CA ASP A 61 22.49 -9.92 7.01
C ASP A 61 21.90 -11.00 6.11
N THR A 62 21.52 -12.14 6.66
CA THR A 62 20.98 -13.26 5.87
C THR A 62 19.46 -13.33 5.85
N PHE A 63 18.78 -12.39 6.52
CA PHE A 63 17.32 -12.42 6.64
C PHE A 63 16.62 -12.47 5.27
N TRP A 64 17.01 -11.57 4.38
CA TRP A 64 16.37 -11.46 3.08
C TRP A 64 16.60 -12.66 2.17
N ALA A 65 17.65 -13.43 2.42
CA ALA A 65 17.93 -14.64 1.68
C ALA A 65 17.04 -15.81 2.11
N SER A 66 16.43 -15.75 3.28
CA SER A 66 15.60 -16.83 3.81
C SER A 66 14.12 -16.54 3.57
N ARG A 67 13.51 -17.29 2.64
CA ARG A 67 12.08 -17.19 2.41
C ARG A 67 11.27 -17.50 3.65
N GLU A 68 11.71 -18.49 4.43
CA GLU A 68 11.04 -18.88 5.67
C GLU A 68 11.00 -17.74 6.67
N GLU A 69 12.12 -17.05 6.89
CA GLU A 69 12.17 -15.93 7.81
C GLU A 69 11.35 -14.74 7.29
N ARG A 70 11.41 -14.46 5.98
CA ARG A 70 10.58 -13.39 5.40
C ARG A 70 9.09 -13.63 5.65
N GLN A 71 8.63 -14.85 5.44
CA GLN A 71 7.22 -15.18 5.65
C GLN A 71 6.81 -15.06 7.11
N LYS A 72 7.76 -15.28 8.03
CA LYS A 72 7.50 -15.27 9.45
C LYS A 72 7.37 -13.86 10.03
N TYR A 73 8.19 -12.93 9.54
CA TYR A 73 8.34 -11.61 10.15
C TYR A 73 7.84 -10.44 9.31
N MET A 74 7.47 -10.68 8.06
CA MET A 74 6.94 -9.63 7.19
C MET A 74 5.44 -9.48 7.37
N LEU A 75 5.00 -8.24 7.53
CA LEU A 75 3.59 -7.91 7.54
C LEU A 75 3.14 -7.55 6.13
N HIS A 76 1.98 -8.04 5.73
CA HIS A 76 1.40 -7.71 4.44
C HIS A 76 0.89 -6.27 4.43
N ALA A 77 0.94 -5.64 3.26
CA ALA A 77 0.50 -4.26 3.09
C ALA A 77 -0.97 -4.07 3.48
N GLU A 78 -1.82 -5.03 3.14
CA GLU A 78 -3.25 -4.95 3.43
C GLU A 78 -3.52 -4.97 4.94
N ILE A 79 -2.78 -5.80 5.68
CA ILE A 79 -2.91 -5.86 7.14
C ILE A 79 -2.43 -4.55 7.77
N ASN A 80 -1.29 -4.03 7.29
CA ASN A 80 -0.79 -2.75 7.77
C ASN A 80 -1.79 -1.63 7.48
N LEU A 81 -2.40 -1.64 6.29
CA LEU A 81 -3.39 -0.65 5.93
C LEU A 81 -4.60 -0.70 6.86
N CYS A 82 -5.14 -1.91 7.10
CA CYS A 82 -6.33 -2.09 7.91
C CYS A 82 -6.15 -1.66 9.36
N SER A 83 -4.91 -1.56 9.83
CA SER A 83 -4.62 -1.10 11.19
C SER A 83 -4.78 0.43 11.35
N LEU A 84 -4.91 1.18 10.25
CA LEU A 84 -4.91 2.63 10.25
C LEU A 84 -6.30 3.25 10.38
N PHE A 85 -7.36 2.45 10.20
CA PHE A 85 -8.72 3.00 10.23
C PHE A 85 -9.69 1.99 10.82
N ARG A 86 -10.88 2.49 11.14
CA ARG A 86 -11.94 1.69 11.74
C ARG A 86 -12.77 1.00 10.67
N ARG A 87 -13.47 -0.04 11.09
CA ARG A 87 -14.42 -0.75 10.25
C ARG A 87 -15.42 0.22 9.62
N GLY A 88 -15.58 0.12 8.31
CA GLY A 88 -16.54 0.93 7.56
C GLY A 88 -16.04 2.29 7.12
N GLU A 89 -14.87 2.74 7.55
CA GLU A 89 -14.33 4.02 7.09
C GLU A 89 -13.84 3.97 5.66
N ALA A 90 -13.22 2.87 5.27
CA ALA A 90 -12.68 2.74 3.91
C ALA A 90 -13.81 2.44 2.92
N LYS A 91 -13.88 3.19 1.84
CA LYS A 91 -14.84 2.99 0.75
C LYS A 91 -14.16 2.61 -0.55
N VAL A 92 -12.91 3.01 -0.74
CA VAL A 92 -12.11 2.63 -1.90
C VAL A 92 -10.77 2.14 -1.40
N VAL A 93 -10.38 0.95 -1.85
CA VAL A 93 -9.09 0.36 -1.48
C VAL A 93 -8.41 -0.13 -2.75
N ALA A 94 -7.12 0.14 -2.87
CA ALA A 94 -6.30 -0.39 -3.95
C ALA A 94 -5.07 -1.05 -3.36
N CYS A 95 -4.63 -2.10 -4.03
CA CYS A 95 -3.42 -2.81 -3.66
C CYS A 95 -2.66 -3.14 -4.94
N THR A 96 -1.36 -2.98 -4.93
CA THR A 96 -0.53 -3.24 -6.09
C THR A 96 0.78 -3.88 -5.69
N THR A 97 1.36 -4.63 -6.63
CA THR A 97 2.67 -5.24 -6.45
C THR A 97 3.62 -4.64 -7.48
N MET A 98 4.78 -4.21 -7.01
CA MET A 98 5.86 -3.75 -7.89
C MET A 98 6.81 -4.91 -8.13
N PRO A 99 7.19 -5.15 -9.40
CA PRO A 99 8.14 -6.23 -9.70
C PRO A 99 9.52 -5.93 -9.14
#